data_4362af1cafd6a0e84995f0fbf6a988f3
#
_entry.id   4362af1cafd6a0e84995f0fbf6a988f3
#
_cell.length_a   1.000
_cell.length_b   1.000
_cell.length_c   1.000
_cell.angle_alpha   90.00
_cell.angle_beta   90.00
_cell.angle_gamma   90.00
#
_symmetry.space_group_name_H-M   'P 1'
#
loop_
_entity.id
_entity.type
_entity.pdbx_description
1 polymer ?
#
loop_
_entity_poly.entity_id
_entity_poly.type
_entity_poly.pdbx_seq_one_letter_code
_entity_poly.pdbx_strand_id
1 'polypeptide(L)'
;DASSLGIVGAGVQSYTQLEAIAAVRDIEEVVVSDLDEERVADFLDAFGDRFDVRAGSVAEAGHCDVLSTVTPVESPIVGPDDVGDHTHVNAMGADAAGKHELADELLTDATIVIDDHEQCTHSGEINVPYAEGTLTDDDIYGEIGEIVVGHRAGRPGTPGTPADADGVSGVSVFDSTGLAIQDVAAARVVYERADELDNGYPFDLLGLDG
;
A
#
# COMPACT_ATOMS: atom_id res chain seq x y z
N ASP A 1 -15.82 3.85 4.80
CA ASP A 1 -16.02 4.89 3.77
C ASP A 1 -14.86 5.87 3.87
N ALA A 2 -13.72 5.53 3.26
CA ALA A 2 -12.54 6.38 3.26
C ALA A 2 -12.72 7.49 2.21
N SER A 3 -12.45 8.75 2.59
CA SER A 3 -12.54 9.94 1.74
C SER A 3 -11.25 10.77 1.73
N SER A 4 -10.30 10.46 2.63
CA SER A 4 -9.02 11.13 2.71
C SER A 4 -7.86 10.16 2.56
N LEU A 5 -6.81 10.60 1.85
CA LEU A 5 -5.60 9.84 1.58
C LEU A 5 -4.36 10.65 1.96
N GLY A 6 -3.56 10.10 2.85
CA GLY A 6 -2.22 10.59 3.11
C GLY A 6 -1.19 9.82 2.28
N ILE A 7 -0.18 10.51 1.80
CA ILE A 7 0.94 9.92 1.08
C ILE A 7 2.25 10.42 1.69
N VAL A 8 3.10 9.51 2.10
CA VAL A 8 4.46 9.79 2.56
C VAL A 8 5.45 9.25 1.55
N GLY A 9 6.15 10.17 0.86
CA GLY A 9 6.99 9.92 -0.29
C GLY A 9 6.30 10.30 -1.61
N ALA A 10 6.73 11.41 -2.24
CA ALA A 10 6.17 11.94 -3.49
C ALA A 10 6.93 11.41 -4.74
N GLY A 11 7.43 10.17 -4.69
CA GLY A 11 8.11 9.51 -5.81
C GLY A 11 7.14 8.90 -6.82
N VAL A 12 7.67 8.14 -7.80
CA VAL A 12 6.86 7.53 -8.88
C VAL A 12 5.72 6.64 -8.35
N GLN A 13 5.96 5.91 -7.25
CA GLN A 13 4.96 5.03 -6.65
C GLN A 13 3.74 5.80 -6.13
N SER A 14 3.91 7.02 -5.60
CA SER A 14 2.80 7.81 -5.05
C SER A 14 1.70 8.11 -6.05
N TYR A 15 2.06 8.33 -7.32
CA TYR A 15 1.11 8.58 -8.41
C TYR A 15 0.21 7.38 -8.66
N THR A 16 0.80 6.19 -8.72
CA THR A 16 0.05 4.94 -8.95
C THR A 16 -0.75 4.53 -7.72
N GLN A 17 -0.27 4.81 -6.50
CA GLN A 17 -1.01 4.57 -5.27
C GLN A 17 -2.29 5.42 -5.20
N LEU A 18 -2.19 6.74 -5.47
CA LEU A 18 -3.37 7.60 -5.51
C LEU A 18 -4.38 7.12 -6.55
N GLU A 19 -3.94 6.85 -7.79
CA GLU A 19 -4.84 6.40 -8.86
C GLU A 19 -5.53 5.06 -8.52
N ALA A 20 -4.80 4.11 -7.94
CA ALA A 20 -5.35 2.81 -7.58
C ALA A 20 -6.37 2.91 -6.43
N ILE A 21 -6.06 3.70 -5.40
CA ILE A 21 -6.94 3.89 -4.24
C ILE A 21 -8.19 4.66 -4.66
N ALA A 22 -8.05 5.74 -5.43
CA ALA A 22 -9.17 6.53 -5.94
C ALA A 22 -10.06 5.77 -6.93
N ALA A 23 -9.55 4.71 -7.58
CA ALA A 23 -10.37 3.84 -8.43
C ALA A 23 -11.39 2.99 -7.62
N VAL A 24 -11.18 2.80 -6.32
CA VAL A 24 -12.00 1.94 -5.46
C VAL A 24 -12.54 2.65 -4.22
N ARG A 25 -12.19 3.92 -4.00
CA ARG A 25 -12.65 4.78 -2.91
C ARG A 25 -12.94 6.18 -3.44
N ASP A 26 -13.94 6.82 -2.88
CA ASP A 26 -14.32 8.20 -3.23
C ASP A 26 -13.41 9.18 -2.46
N ILE A 27 -12.12 9.24 -2.85
CA ILE A 27 -11.15 10.13 -2.24
C ILE A 27 -11.42 11.55 -2.69
N GLU A 28 -11.56 12.45 -1.72
CA GLU A 28 -11.78 13.88 -1.92
C GLU A 28 -10.55 14.70 -1.52
N GLU A 29 -9.96 14.41 -0.36
CA GLU A 29 -8.79 15.10 0.19
C GLU A 29 -7.53 14.23 0.06
N VAL A 30 -6.41 14.83 -0.36
CA VAL A 30 -5.10 14.18 -0.41
C VAL A 30 -4.06 15.05 0.29
N VAL A 31 -3.34 14.47 1.24
CA VAL A 31 -2.24 15.12 1.94
C VAL A 31 -0.93 14.43 1.55
N VAL A 32 -0.01 15.16 0.93
CA VAL A 32 1.29 14.62 0.51
C VAL A 32 2.43 15.20 1.34
N SER A 33 3.34 14.32 1.79
CA SER A 33 4.53 14.66 2.55
C SER A 33 5.77 14.06 1.89
N ASP A 34 6.78 14.87 1.62
CA ASP A 34 8.11 14.47 1.16
C ASP A 34 9.13 15.51 1.63
N LEU A 35 10.39 15.12 1.74
CA LEU A 35 11.51 16.02 2.03
C LEU A 35 11.90 16.87 0.82
N ASP A 36 11.54 16.44 -0.39
CA ASP A 36 11.80 17.10 -1.65
C ASP A 36 10.58 17.97 -2.05
N GLU A 37 10.70 19.27 -1.83
CA GLU A 37 9.64 20.24 -2.13
C GLU A 37 9.29 20.30 -3.63
N GLU A 38 10.23 19.99 -4.53
CA GLU A 38 9.98 19.98 -5.98
C GLU A 38 9.07 18.79 -6.35
N ARG A 39 9.32 17.61 -5.76
CA ARG A 39 8.43 16.45 -5.94
C ARG A 39 7.04 16.68 -5.39
N VAL A 40 6.94 17.34 -4.23
CA VAL A 40 5.63 17.73 -3.68
C VAL A 40 4.91 18.67 -4.65
N ALA A 41 5.60 19.70 -5.16
CA ALA A 41 5.00 20.64 -6.11
C ALA A 41 4.52 19.96 -7.40
N ASP A 42 5.34 19.05 -7.96
CA ASP A 42 4.96 18.27 -9.15
C ASP A 42 3.73 17.39 -8.89
N PHE A 43 3.64 16.78 -7.71
CA PHE A 43 2.50 15.99 -7.31
C PHE A 43 1.22 16.83 -7.18
N LEU A 44 1.31 18.01 -6.54
CA LEU A 44 0.20 18.95 -6.44
C LEU A 44 -0.28 19.41 -7.83
N ASP A 45 0.65 19.72 -8.74
CA ASP A 45 0.31 20.14 -10.11
C ASP A 45 -0.38 19.01 -10.90
N ALA A 46 0.07 17.77 -10.71
CA ALA A 46 -0.50 16.61 -11.40
C ALA A 46 -1.94 16.28 -10.99
N PHE A 47 -2.31 16.53 -9.75
CA PHE A 47 -3.57 16.03 -9.19
C PHE A 47 -4.53 17.12 -8.70
N GLY A 48 -4.09 18.39 -8.60
CA GLY A 48 -4.88 19.50 -8.06
C GLY A 48 -6.16 19.82 -8.83
N ASP A 49 -6.27 19.42 -10.09
CA ASP A 49 -7.50 19.59 -10.89
C ASP A 49 -8.57 18.52 -10.56
N ARG A 50 -8.20 17.44 -9.87
CA ARG A 50 -9.06 16.28 -9.63
C ARG A 50 -9.41 16.06 -8.17
N PHE A 51 -8.52 16.44 -7.26
CA PHE A 51 -8.64 16.22 -5.82
C PHE A 51 -8.30 17.51 -5.08
N ASP A 52 -8.76 17.65 -3.83
CA ASP A 52 -8.25 18.67 -2.90
C ASP A 52 -6.89 18.21 -2.36
N VAL A 53 -5.82 18.53 -3.10
CA VAL A 53 -4.46 18.09 -2.79
C VAL A 53 -3.69 19.19 -2.10
N ARG A 54 -3.06 18.87 -0.98
CA ARG A 54 -2.18 19.80 -0.27
C ARG A 54 -0.90 19.13 0.25
N ALA A 55 0.16 19.93 0.40
CA ALA A 55 1.32 19.53 1.16
C ALA A 55 0.99 19.47 2.67
N GLY A 56 1.63 18.55 3.39
CA GLY A 56 1.48 18.41 4.82
C GLY A 56 2.67 17.73 5.47
N SER A 57 2.65 17.64 6.80
CA SER A 57 3.57 16.83 7.58
C SER A 57 3.20 15.35 7.48
N VAL A 58 4.12 14.47 7.94
CA VAL A 58 3.87 13.03 8.08
C VAL A 58 2.63 12.79 8.95
N ALA A 59 2.52 13.47 10.10
CA ALA A 59 1.36 13.36 10.99
C ALA A 59 0.05 13.82 10.34
N GLU A 60 0.06 14.90 9.55
CA GLU A 60 -1.15 15.32 8.83
C GLU A 60 -1.57 14.29 7.77
N ALA A 61 -0.61 13.68 7.07
CA ALA A 61 -0.88 12.59 6.13
C ALA A 61 -1.37 11.33 6.86
N GLY A 62 -0.77 10.98 7.99
CA GLY A 62 -1.14 9.80 8.78
C GLY A 62 -2.49 9.87 9.47
N HIS A 63 -3.08 11.05 9.63
CA HIS A 63 -4.44 11.22 10.16
C HIS A 63 -5.54 11.11 9.11
N CYS A 64 -5.20 10.89 7.84
CA CYS A 64 -6.17 10.54 6.81
C CYS A 64 -6.76 9.12 7.05
N ASP A 65 -7.88 8.82 6.41
CA ASP A 65 -8.53 7.50 6.50
C ASP A 65 -7.62 6.38 5.98
N VAL A 66 -6.85 6.68 4.92
CA VAL A 66 -5.83 5.82 4.34
C VAL A 66 -4.49 6.56 4.31
N LEU A 67 -3.43 5.90 4.73
CA LEU A 67 -2.05 6.36 4.58
C LEU A 67 -1.32 5.40 3.63
N SER A 68 -0.60 5.91 2.65
CA SER A 68 0.32 5.11 1.83
C SER A 68 1.75 5.60 2.05
N THR A 69 2.65 4.73 2.52
CA THR A 69 4.07 5.02 2.67
C THR A 69 4.84 4.37 1.53
N VAL A 70 5.65 5.17 0.84
CA VAL A 70 6.36 4.77 -0.39
C VAL A 70 7.77 5.38 -0.44
N THR A 71 8.48 5.33 0.69
CA THR A 71 9.83 5.89 0.81
C THR A 71 10.90 4.81 0.87
N PRO A 72 12.15 5.10 0.49
CA PRO A 72 13.25 4.15 0.53
C PRO A 72 14.02 4.16 1.88
N VAL A 73 13.42 4.63 2.97
CA VAL A 73 14.11 4.82 4.25
C VAL A 73 14.46 3.51 4.93
N GLU A 74 15.52 3.55 5.76
CA GLU A 74 15.98 2.43 6.60
C GLU A 74 15.72 2.69 8.09
N SER A 75 14.95 3.72 8.40
CA SER A 75 14.58 4.07 9.78
C SER A 75 13.16 4.62 9.80
N PRO A 76 12.35 4.25 10.80
CA PRO A 76 10.96 4.66 10.89
C PRO A 76 10.76 6.16 10.83
N ILE A 77 9.77 6.58 10.09
CA ILE A 77 9.34 7.97 9.93
C ILE A 77 7.87 8.19 10.30
N VAL A 78 7.12 7.12 10.53
CA VAL A 78 5.72 7.16 10.99
C VAL A 78 5.61 6.40 12.30
N GLY A 79 5.18 7.09 13.35
CA GLY A 79 4.97 6.52 14.67
C GLY A 79 3.49 6.44 15.06
N PRO A 80 3.18 5.91 16.28
CA PRO A 80 1.81 5.79 16.76
C PRO A 80 1.08 7.14 16.86
N ASP A 81 1.80 8.22 17.21
CA ASP A 81 1.23 9.57 17.35
C ASP A 81 0.96 10.23 16.00
N ASP A 82 1.48 9.67 14.90
CA ASP A 82 1.33 10.21 13.55
C ASP A 82 0.09 9.67 12.83
N VAL A 83 -0.60 8.67 13.36
CA VAL A 83 -1.75 8.04 12.71
C VAL A 83 -3.04 8.20 13.51
N GLY A 84 -4.17 8.22 12.82
CA GLY A 84 -5.49 8.24 13.46
C GLY A 84 -5.90 6.86 13.97
N ASP A 85 -6.85 6.82 14.92
CA ASP A 85 -7.31 5.58 15.61
C ASP A 85 -7.83 4.48 14.68
N HIS A 86 -8.16 4.82 13.43
CA HIS A 86 -8.75 3.89 12.45
C HIS A 86 -8.08 3.96 11.08
N THR A 87 -6.92 4.62 10.98
CA THR A 87 -6.17 4.73 9.74
C THR A 87 -5.80 3.35 9.20
N HIS A 88 -5.98 3.19 7.90
CA HIS A 88 -5.45 2.05 7.17
C HIS A 88 -4.14 2.44 6.50
N VAL A 89 -3.06 1.75 6.82
CA VAL A 89 -1.73 2.01 6.27
C VAL A 89 -1.39 0.99 5.20
N ASN A 90 -1.10 1.45 3.98
CA ASN A 90 -0.44 0.67 2.95
C ASN A 90 1.07 0.93 3.06
N ALA A 91 1.82 0.00 3.61
CA ALA A 91 3.27 0.05 3.74
C ALA A 91 3.90 -0.59 2.48
N MET A 92 4.36 0.25 1.56
CA MET A 92 4.79 -0.15 0.22
C MET A 92 6.25 0.23 -0.08
N GLY A 93 6.95 0.89 0.85
CA GLY A 93 8.29 1.40 0.61
C GLY A 93 9.40 0.40 0.93
N ALA A 94 9.15 -0.54 1.83
CA ALA A 94 10.11 -1.58 2.18
C ALA A 94 10.11 -2.71 1.13
N ASP A 95 11.22 -2.84 0.39
CA ASP A 95 11.44 -3.82 -0.67
C ASP A 95 12.79 -4.54 -0.53
N ALA A 96 13.46 -4.36 0.61
CA ALA A 96 14.75 -4.96 0.92
C ALA A 96 14.95 -5.08 2.43
N ALA A 97 15.70 -6.09 2.84
CA ALA A 97 16.07 -6.28 4.25
C ALA A 97 16.72 -5.02 4.85
N GLY A 98 16.28 -4.63 6.04
CA GLY A 98 16.75 -3.43 6.75
C GLY A 98 15.97 -2.15 6.44
N LYS A 99 15.10 -2.13 5.43
CA LYS A 99 14.19 -1.02 5.19
C LYS A 99 12.93 -1.17 6.01
N HIS A 100 12.49 -0.10 6.66
CA HIS A 100 11.17 0.01 7.26
C HIS A 100 10.81 1.49 7.49
N GLU A 101 9.55 1.83 7.35
CA GLU A 101 9.00 3.18 7.40
C GLU A 101 8.22 3.44 8.70
N LEU A 102 7.66 2.37 9.32
CA LEU A 102 6.79 2.43 10.48
C LEU A 102 7.54 2.06 11.76
N ALA A 103 7.26 2.76 12.84
CA ALA A 103 7.83 2.42 14.14
C ALA A 103 7.29 1.07 14.67
N ASP A 104 8.13 0.32 15.39
CA ASP A 104 7.78 -0.98 15.95
C ASP A 104 6.55 -0.90 16.87
N GLU A 105 6.44 0.20 17.64
CA GLU A 105 5.30 0.45 18.52
C GLU A 105 3.98 0.57 17.74
N LEU A 106 4.02 1.16 16.53
CA LEU A 106 2.85 1.24 15.67
C LEU A 106 2.48 -0.15 15.12
N LEU A 107 3.47 -0.93 14.72
CA LEU A 107 3.26 -2.27 14.18
C LEU A 107 2.72 -3.24 15.26
N THR A 108 3.23 -3.17 16.50
CA THR A 108 2.77 -4.04 17.59
C THR A 108 1.33 -3.77 18.02
N ASP A 109 0.83 -2.55 17.84
CA ASP A 109 -0.53 -2.16 18.20
C ASP A 109 -1.52 -2.29 17.03
N ALA A 110 -1.03 -2.48 15.80
CA ALA A 110 -1.86 -2.55 14.60
C ALA A 110 -2.33 -3.97 14.26
N THR A 111 -3.40 -4.07 13.47
CA THR A 111 -3.75 -5.33 12.80
C THR A 111 -2.91 -5.46 11.52
N ILE A 112 -1.94 -6.37 11.51
CA ILE A 112 -1.01 -6.56 10.39
C ILE A 112 -1.55 -7.59 9.41
N VAL A 113 -1.77 -7.17 8.16
CA VAL A 113 -2.07 -8.04 7.00
C VAL A 113 -0.90 -7.96 6.05
N ILE A 114 -0.46 -9.08 5.52
CA ILE A 114 0.70 -9.19 4.64
C ILE A 114 0.30 -9.74 3.26
N ASP A 115 1.11 -9.54 2.24
CA ASP A 115 0.88 -10.15 0.93
C ASP A 115 1.44 -11.59 0.85
N ASP A 116 2.64 -11.83 1.38
CA ASP A 116 3.29 -13.15 1.45
C ASP A 116 4.21 -13.21 2.68
N HIS A 117 4.09 -14.28 3.46
CA HIS A 117 4.80 -14.40 4.73
C HIS A 117 6.32 -14.42 4.56
N GLU A 118 6.83 -15.21 3.61
CA GLU A 118 8.28 -15.35 3.42
C GLU A 118 8.90 -14.04 2.93
N GLN A 119 8.21 -13.33 2.04
CA GLN A 119 8.70 -12.06 1.51
C GLN A 119 8.62 -10.93 2.54
N CYS A 120 7.48 -10.74 3.22
CA CYS A 120 7.32 -9.66 4.20
C CYS A 120 8.25 -9.81 5.39
N THR A 121 8.43 -11.02 5.92
CA THR A 121 9.38 -11.27 7.04
C THR A 121 10.84 -11.11 6.64
N HIS A 122 11.18 -11.21 5.33
CA HIS A 122 12.54 -11.04 4.84
C HIS A 122 12.84 -9.61 4.37
N SER A 123 11.91 -8.93 3.71
CA SER A 123 12.16 -7.66 3.01
C SER A 123 10.98 -6.68 3.00
N GLY A 124 9.83 -7.02 3.58
CA GLY A 124 8.70 -6.14 3.74
C GLY A 124 8.84 -5.20 4.93
N GLU A 125 7.81 -4.48 5.27
CA GLU A 125 7.78 -3.50 6.36
C GLU A 125 8.09 -4.13 7.72
N ILE A 126 7.64 -5.36 7.95
CA ILE A 126 7.86 -6.07 9.22
C ILE A 126 9.22 -6.75 9.34
N ASN A 127 10.09 -6.70 8.32
CA ASN A 127 11.33 -7.48 8.27
C ASN A 127 12.28 -7.19 9.47
N VAL A 128 12.41 -5.94 9.88
CA VAL A 128 13.31 -5.54 10.97
C VAL A 128 12.75 -5.99 12.32
N PRO A 129 11.54 -5.58 12.76
CA PRO A 129 11.00 -6.03 14.04
C PRO A 129 10.79 -7.56 14.11
N TYR A 130 10.52 -8.23 13.01
CA TYR A 130 10.43 -9.68 12.95
C TYR A 130 11.80 -10.35 13.17
N ALA A 131 12.86 -9.87 12.50
CA ALA A 131 14.22 -10.38 12.69
C ALA A 131 14.78 -10.14 14.10
N GLU A 132 14.36 -9.07 14.77
CA GLU A 132 14.74 -8.72 16.13
C GLU A 132 13.88 -9.44 17.19
N GLY A 133 12.79 -10.09 16.79
CA GLY A 133 11.87 -10.80 17.68
C GLY A 133 10.89 -9.89 18.42
N THR A 134 10.75 -8.63 18.01
CA THR A 134 9.70 -7.71 18.47
C THR A 134 8.34 -8.14 17.94
N LEU A 135 8.29 -8.59 16.69
CA LEU A 135 7.12 -9.24 16.08
C LEU A 135 7.37 -10.74 15.86
N THR A 136 6.30 -11.51 15.90
CA THR A 136 6.27 -12.95 15.68
C THR A 136 5.10 -13.31 14.75
N ASP A 137 4.98 -14.58 14.37
CA ASP A 137 3.83 -15.08 13.59
C ASP A 137 2.48 -14.84 14.27
N ASP A 138 2.47 -14.79 15.60
CA ASP A 138 1.23 -14.56 16.38
C ASP A 138 0.73 -13.11 16.28
N ASP A 139 1.59 -12.17 15.86
CA ASP A 139 1.26 -10.76 15.67
C ASP A 139 0.74 -10.48 14.26
N ILE A 140 0.91 -11.41 13.31
CA ILE A 140 0.44 -11.30 11.94
C ILE A 140 -0.99 -11.81 11.85
N TYR A 141 -1.93 -10.91 11.51
CA TYR A 141 -3.34 -11.30 11.34
C TYR A 141 -3.52 -12.35 10.24
N GLY A 142 -2.84 -12.22 9.11
CA GLY A 142 -2.83 -13.19 8.03
C GLY A 142 -2.45 -12.61 6.68
N GLU A 143 -2.46 -13.45 5.67
CA GLU A 143 -2.21 -13.04 4.28
C GLU A 143 -3.48 -12.47 3.64
N ILE A 144 -3.31 -11.46 2.79
CA ILE A 144 -4.44 -10.81 2.07
C ILE A 144 -5.24 -11.82 1.25
N GLY A 145 -4.59 -12.86 0.73
CA GLY A 145 -5.24 -13.94 0.00
C GLY A 145 -6.30 -14.67 0.82
N GLU A 146 -6.08 -14.88 2.12
CA GLU A 146 -7.05 -15.53 3.02
C GLU A 146 -8.31 -14.67 3.20
N ILE A 147 -8.14 -13.34 3.23
CA ILE A 147 -9.27 -12.39 3.31
C ILE A 147 -10.04 -12.38 2.00
N VAL A 148 -9.34 -12.33 0.86
CA VAL A 148 -9.96 -12.29 -0.47
C VAL A 148 -10.82 -13.54 -0.74
N VAL A 149 -10.37 -14.72 -0.31
CA VAL A 149 -11.14 -15.97 -0.47
C VAL A 149 -12.13 -16.24 0.67
N GLY A 150 -12.22 -15.36 1.66
CA GLY A 150 -13.17 -15.45 2.77
C GLY A 150 -12.79 -16.45 3.86
N HIS A 151 -11.54 -16.86 3.95
CA HIS A 151 -11.03 -17.70 5.04
C HIS A 151 -10.78 -16.90 6.31
N ARG A 152 -10.50 -15.58 6.18
CA ARG A 152 -10.40 -14.62 7.28
C ARG A 152 -11.33 -13.43 7.02
N ALA A 153 -11.81 -12.83 8.08
CA ALA A 153 -12.63 -11.62 7.99
C ALA A 153 -11.74 -10.41 7.64
N GLY A 154 -12.17 -9.59 6.69
CA GLY A 154 -11.57 -8.29 6.45
C GLY A 154 -12.09 -7.23 7.45
N ARG A 155 -11.97 -5.96 7.10
CA ARG A 155 -12.56 -4.87 7.89
C ARG A 155 -14.09 -4.99 7.85
N PRO A 156 -14.81 -4.85 9.00
CA PRO A 156 -16.27 -4.98 9.03
C PRO A 156 -16.97 -4.08 8.02
N GLY A 157 -17.95 -4.63 7.32
CA GLY A 157 -18.72 -3.92 6.28
C GLY A 157 -18.06 -3.82 4.90
N THR A 158 -16.86 -4.38 4.72
CA THR A 158 -16.30 -4.55 3.37
C THR A 158 -16.95 -5.72 2.62
N PRO A 159 -16.93 -5.74 1.27
CA PRO A 159 -17.47 -6.87 0.51
C PRO A 159 -16.90 -8.22 0.99
N GLY A 160 -17.77 -9.15 1.30
CA GLY A 160 -17.41 -10.47 1.83
C GLY A 160 -17.24 -10.54 3.35
N THR A 161 -17.23 -9.42 4.08
CA THR A 161 -17.13 -9.37 5.54
C THR A 161 -18.41 -8.79 6.14
N PRO A 162 -19.15 -9.54 7.01
CA PRO A 162 -20.29 -9.01 7.74
C PRO A 162 -19.92 -7.82 8.62
N ALA A 163 -20.86 -6.90 8.85
CA ALA A 163 -20.63 -5.70 9.67
C ALA A 163 -20.37 -6.00 11.16
N ASP A 164 -20.75 -7.20 11.62
CA ASP A 164 -20.57 -7.71 12.99
C ASP A 164 -19.43 -8.75 13.09
N ALA A 165 -18.64 -8.91 12.03
CA ALA A 165 -17.51 -9.83 12.06
C ALA A 165 -16.40 -9.31 12.98
N ASP A 166 -15.79 -10.22 13.73
CA ASP A 166 -14.56 -9.97 14.46
C ASP A 166 -13.39 -10.09 13.44
N GLY A 167 -13.03 -8.97 12.85
CA GLY A 167 -12.04 -8.88 11.78
C GLY A 167 -11.10 -7.70 11.98
N VAL A 168 -10.51 -7.20 10.90
CA VAL A 168 -9.57 -6.07 10.92
C VAL A 168 -10.22 -4.82 11.55
N SER A 169 -9.64 -4.30 12.62
CA SER A 169 -10.17 -3.14 13.36
C SER A 169 -9.05 -2.23 13.86
N GLY A 170 -9.40 -1.03 14.31
CA GLY A 170 -8.41 -0.04 14.76
C GLY A 170 -7.48 0.41 13.63
N VAL A 171 -6.24 0.70 13.96
CA VAL A 171 -5.17 0.88 12.96
C VAL A 171 -4.89 -0.45 12.30
N SER A 172 -4.79 -0.46 10.98
CA SER A 172 -4.42 -1.66 10.23
C SER A 172 -3.31 -1.34 9.25
N VAL A 173 -2.36 -2.26 9.14
CA VAL A 173 -1.22 -2.16 8.23
C VAL A 173 -1.33 -3.27 7.20
N PHE A 174 -1.25 -2.91 5.93
CA PHE A 174 -1.02 -3.85 4.84
C PHE A 174 0.42 -3.71 4.40
N ASP A 175 1.23 -4.72 4.69
CA ASP A 175 2.61 -4.82 4.24
C ASP A 175 2.66 -5.57 2.92
N SER A 176 3.17 -4.91 1.89
CA SER A 176 3.25 -5.49 0.55
C SER A 176 4.59 -5.24 -0.10
N THR A 177 5.25 -6.33 -0.43
CA THR A 177 6.52 -6.34 -1.16
C THR A 177 6.33 -6.44 -2.67
N GLY A 178 5.08 -6.73 -3.11
CA GLY A 178 4.75 -7.03 -4.50
C GLY A 178 5.05 -8.48 -4.89
N LEU A 179 4.08 -9.13 -5.50
CA LEU A 179 4.18 -10.54 -5.89
C LEU A 179 4.29 -10.67 -7.42
N ALA A 180 5.20 -11.49 -7.92
CA ALA A 180 5.35 -11.75 -9.37
C ALA A 180 4.04 -12.21 -10.04
N ILE A 181 3.15 -12.86 -9.28
CA ILE A 181 1.83 -13.26 -9.79
C ILE A 181 0.94 -12.06 -10.13
N GLN A 182 1.12 -10.93 -9.43
CA GLN A 182 0.39 -9.68 -9.72
C GLN A 182 0.84 -9.10 -11.06
N ASP A 183 2.15 -9.12 -11.36
CA ASP A 183 2.71 -8.68 -12.63
C ASP A 183 2.18 -9.53 -13.79
N VAL A 184 2.16 -10.86 -13.60
CA VAL A 184 1.61 -11.79 -14.61
C VAL A 184 0.11 -11.55 -14.83
N ALA A 185 -0.66 -11.32 -13.77
CA ALA A 185 -2.09 -11.05 -13.86
C ALA A 185 -2.36 -9.73 -14.59
N ALA A 186 -1.62 -8.66 -14.24
CA ALA A 186 -1.72 -7.37 -14.90
C ALA A 186 -1.31 -7.45 -16.38
N ALA A 187 -0.17 -8.08 -16.68
CA ALA A 187 0.30 -8.28 -18.04
C ALA A 187 -0.71 -9.05 -18.90
N ARG A 188 -1.37 -10.05 -18.33
CA ARG A 188 -2.42 -10.79 -19.03
C ARG A 188 -3.61 -9.91 -19.41
N VAL A 189 -4.10 -9.09 -18.49
CA VAL A 189 -5.21 -8.16 -18.75
C VAL A 189 -4.82 -7.16 -19.86
N VAL A 190 -3.60 -6.60 -19.79
CA VAL A 190 -3.11 -5.67 -20.81
C VAL A 190 -2.98 -6.35 -22.17
N TYR A 191 -2.45 -7.58 -22.19
CA TYR A 191 -2.30 -8.36 -23.42
C TYR A 191 -3.66 -8.68 -24.07
N GLU A 192 -4.60 -9.22 -23.29
CA GLU A 192 -5.95 -9.54 -23.77
C GLU A 192 -6.64 -8.29 -24.34
N ARG A 193 -6.48 -7.14 -23.64
CA ARG A 193 -7.06 -5.88 -24.09
C ARG A 193 -6.40 -5.32 -25.36
N ALA A 194 -5.10 -5.47 -25.49
CA ALA A 194 -4.38 -5.06 -26.71
C ALA A 194 -4.78 -5.91 -27.91
N ASP A 195 -4.94 -7.21 -27.72
CA ASP A 195 -5.39 -8.15 -28.76
C ASP A 195 -6.82 -7.82 -29.24
N GLU A 196 -7.78 -7.59 -28.30
CA GLU A 196 -9.14 -7.14 -28.62
C GLU A 196 -9.19 -5.84 -29.42
N LEU A 197 -8.26 -4.92 -29.20
CA LEU A 197 -8.20 -3.61 -29.85
C LEU A 197 -7.34 -3.60 -31.12
N ASP A 198 -6.77 -4.75 -31.52
CA ASP A 198 -5.78 -4.87 -32.59
C ASP A 198 -4.63 -3.85 -32.41
N ASN A 199 -4.19 -3.68 -31.14
CA ASN A 199 -3.16 -2.72 -30.75
C ASN A 199 -1.90 -3.46 -30.27
N GLY A 200 -0.82 -3.29 -31.00
CA GLY A 200 0.46 -3.90 -30.70
C GLY A 200 1.29 -4.19 -31.96
N TYR A 201 2.52 -4.61 -31.72
CA TYR A 201 3.39 -5.06 -32.80
C TYR A 201 3.72 -6.53 -32.62
N PRO A 202 3.45 -7.40 -33.61
CA PRO A 202 3.90 -8.78 -33.55
C PRO A 202 5.43 -8.82 -33.50
N PHE A 203 5.96 -9.52 -32.52
CA PHE A 203 7.39 -9.67 -32.31
C PHE A 203 7.76 -11.14 -32.20
N ASP A 204 8.59 -11.62 -33.14
CA ASP A 204 9.13 -12.97 -33.08
C ASP A 204 10.38 -12.99 -32.19
N LEU A 205 10.18 -13.35 -30.89
CA LEU A 205 11.24 -13.43 -29.89
C LEU A 205 12.31 -14.48 -30.22
N LEU A 206 11.94 -15.53 -30.91
CA LEU A 206 12.80 -16.68 -31.15
C LEU A 206 13.34 -16.76 -32.59
N GLY A 207 12.86 -15.90 -33.49
CA GLY A 207 13.26 -15.90 -34.90
C GLY A 207 12.86 -17.16 -35.63
N LEU A 208 11.72 -17.79 -35.24
CA LEU A 208 11.27 -19.07 -35.77
C LEU A 208 10.35 -18.93 -36.97
N ASP A 209 9.82 -17.75 -37.23
CA ASP A 209 8.98 -17.41 -38.37
C ASP A 209 9.86 -16.84 -39.50
N GLY A 210 10.65 -17.70 -40.12
CA GLY A 210 11.53 -17.42 -41.27
C GLY A 210 11.10 -18.18 -42.51
#